data_1ae4a13e390b095f77b9c0e66242fb2d
#
_entry.id   1ae4a13e390b095f77b9c0e66242fb2d
#
_cell.length_a   1.000
_cell.length_b   1.000
_cell.length_c   1.000
_cell.angle_alpha   90.00
_cell.angle_beta   90.00
_cell.angle_gamma   90.00
#
_symmetry.space_group_name_H-M   'P 1'
#
loop_
_entity.id
_entity.type
_entity.pdbx_description
1 polymer ?
#
loop_
_entity_poly.entity_id
_entity_poly.type
_entity_poly.pdbx_seq_one_letter_code
_entity_poly.pdbx_strand_id
1 'polypeptide(L)'
;WIKAANAIKARAHMHLGDYASALSAAKSSFSSRDDNMSYRFGTTQQAGWWRFNDGRTGDIEFHPTLRALMTGLNDTDRLAKWDQTFITSHPYMKPNYDQVYISYREIQFIIAECLSRTNGSASEMETAYLNGIEASFTDSDLGNAEYSSYVSQSAVNPGGASLDLEDHILTQKYIAMFIQPEVFNDLRRNDF
;
A
#
# COMPACT_ATOMS: atom_id res chain seq x y z
N TRP A 1 13.11 16.37 3.90
CA TRP A 1 14.22 15.51 3.46
C TRP A 1 14.61 14.46 4.50
N ILE A 2 14.74 14.78 5.80
CA ILE A 2 15.12 13.82 6.85
C ILE A 2 14.13 12.63 6.89
N LYS A 3 12.84 12.90 6.90
CA LYS A 3 11.82 11.85 6.86
C LYS A 3 11.94 10.94 5.63
N ALA A 4 12.17 11.52 4.44
CA ALA A 4 12.37 10.75 3.21
C ALA A 4 13.64 9.88 3.27
N ALA A 5 14.74 10.41 3.81
CA ALA A 5 15.95 9.62 3.99
C ALA A 5 15.73 8.43 4.95
N ASN A 6 14.96 8.61 6.01
CA ASN A 6 14.59 7.54 6.93
C ASN A 6 13.66 6.51 6.27
N ALA A 7 12.73 6.96 5.42
CA ALA A 7 11.88 6.05 4.64
C ALA A 7 12.71 5.15 3.69
N ILE A 8 13.70 5.73 2.99
CA ILE A 8 14.64 4.96 2.16
C ILE A 8 15.45 3.97 2.99
N LYS A 9 15.96 4.39 4.17
CA LYS A 9 16.67 3.49 5.09
C LYS A 9 15.79 2.34 5.56
N ALA A 10 14.53 2.62 5.92
CA ALA A 10 13.59 1.58 6.34
C ALA A 10 13.43 0.52 5.25
N ARG A 11 13.19 0.92 4.01
CA ARG A 11 13.10 0.02 2.86
C ARG A 11 14.40 -0.79 2.65
N ALA A 12 15.55 -0.14 2.71
CA ALA A 12 16.84 -0.81 2.56
C ALA A 12 17.09 -1.87 3.65
N HIS A 13 16.77 -1.57 4.91
CA HIS A 13 16.87 -2.54 6.01
C HIS A 13 15.87 -3.70 5.85
N MET A 14 14.67 -3.45 5.32
CA MET A 14 13.73 -4.53 4.98
C MET A 14 14.33 -5.50 3.96
N HIS A 15 14.99 -5.01 2.92
CA HIS A 15 15.67 -5.86 1.92
C HIS A 15 16.84 -6.67 2.51
N LEU A 16 17.46 -6.18 3.56
CA LEU A 16 18.54 -6.87 4.28
C LEU A 16 18.04 -7.84 5.36
N GLY A 17 16.73 -7.87 5.65
CA GLY A 17 16.17 -8.64 6.74
C GLY A 17 16.50 -8.09 8.13
N ASP A 18 17.01 -6.85 8.21
CA ASP A 18 17.31 -6.16 9.48
C ASP A 18 16.06 -5.42 9.97
N TYR A 19 15.09 -6.19 10.49
CA TYR A 19 13.80 -5.67 10.91
C TYR A 19 13.87 -4.69 12.08
N ALA A 20 14.86 -4.82 12.96
CA ALA A 20 15.02 -3.89 14.08
C ALA A 20 15.44 -2.49 13.60
N SER A 21 16.42 -2.42 12.70
CA SER A 21 16.86 -1.16 12.10
C SER A 21 15.80 -0.59 11.16
N ALA A 22 15.07 -1.44 10.41
CA ALA A 22 13.97 -1.05 9.57
C ALA A 22 12.86 -0.37 10.39
N LEU A 23 12.46 -0.97 11.53
CA LEU A 23 11.46 -0.40 12.45
C LEU A 23 11.88 0.97 12.99
N SER A 24 13.13 1.10 13.45
CA SER A 24 13.65 2.36 13.97
C SER A 24 13.62 3.46 12.91
N ALA A 25 14.06 3.14 11.69
CA ALA A 25 14.06 4.08 10.57
C ALA A 25 12.61 4.43 10.14
N ALA A 26 11.71 3.45 10.06
CA ALA A 26 10.32 3.65 9.70
C ALA A 26 9.59 4.57 10.69
N LYS A 27 9.74 4.35 11.99
CA LYS A 27 9.17 5.21 13.05
C LYS A 27 9.70 6.66 13.01
N SER A 28 10.88 6.88 12.44
CA SER A 28 11.50 8.20 12.29
C SER A 28 11.22 8.83 10.91
N SER A 29 10.39 8.20 10.09
CA SER A 29 10.08 8.63 8.72
C SER A 29 8.74 9.34 8.61
N PHE A 30 7.86 8.89 7.72
CA PHE A 30 6.58 9.54 7.43
C PHE A 30 5.59 9.37 8.56
N SER A 31 4.99 10.48 9.01
CA SER A 31 3.97 10.51 10.05
C SER A 31 2.55 10.77 9.49
N SER A 32 2.45 11.14 8.22
CA SER A 32 1.19 11.33 7.51
C SER A 32 1.38 11.16 6.01
N ARG A 33 0.28 11.16 5.26
CA ARG A 33 0.28 11.11 3.79
C ARG A 33 0.94 12.33 3.15
N ASP A 34 0.96 13.47 3.84
CA ASP A 34 1.61 14.69 3.36
C ASP A 34 3.13 14.56 3.30
N ASP A 35 3.69 13.59 4.00
CA ASP A 35 5.13 13.28 3.97
C ASP A 35 5.53 12.40 2.78
N ASN A 36 4.57 11.89 1.97
CA ASN A 36 4.84 11.00 0.86
C ASN A 36 5.97 11.54 -0.03
N MET A 37 6.93 10.69 -0.32
CA MET A 37 7.97 11.00 -1.30
C MET A 37 7.41 10.82 -2.70
N SER A 38 6.99 11.91 -3.32
CA SER A 38 6.34 11.90 -4.62
C SER A 38 6.95 12.93 -5.58
N TYR A 39 6.74 12.67 -6.88
CA TYR A 39 6.96 13.63 -7.95
C TYR A 39 5.61 14.07 -8.48
N ARG A 40 5.37 15.38 -8.44
CA ARG A 40 4.13 15.99 -8.95
C ARG A 40 4.24 16.26 -10.43
N PHE A 41 3.36 15.63 -11.20
CA PHE A 41 3.20 15.92 -12.60
C PHE A 41 2.29 17.14 -12.84
N GLY A 42 2.56 17.88 -13.90
CA GLY A 42 1.76 19.00 -14.34
C GLY A 42 1.05 18.72 -15.66
N THR A 43 0.49 19.78 -16.24
CA THR A 43 -0.21 19.68 -17.53
C THR A 43 0.74 19.44 -18.71
N THR A 44 1.99 19.86 -18.59
CA THR A 44 3.01 19.72 -19.66
C THR A 44 3.77 18.40 -19.54
N GLN A 45 4.13 18.00 -18.32
CA GLN A 45 4.73 16.70 -18.03
C GLN A 45 3.66 15.84 -17.37
N GLN A 46 3.09 14.93 -18.14
CA GLN A 46 2.01 14.07 -17.71
C GLN A 46 2.53 12.78 -17.07
N ALA A 47 1.75 12.22 -16.13
CA ALA A 47 2.09 10.99 -15.41
C ALA A 47 2.32 9.83 -16.39
N GLY A 48 3.36 9.02 -16.10
CA GLY A 48 3.80 7.94 -16.98
C GLY A 48 2.72 6.89 -17.25
N TRP A 49 1.99 6.49 -16.23
CA TRP A 49 0.88 5.53 -16.35
C TRP A 49 -0.24 6.06 -17.25
N TRP A 50 -0.61 7.34 -17.09
CA TRP A 50 -1.62 7.96 -17.94
C TRP A 50 -1.15 8.01 -19.39
N ARG A 51 0.08 8.47 -19.67
CA ARG A 51 0.64 8.54 -21.02
C ARG A 51 0.73 7.19 -21.72
N PHE A 52 1.12 6.16 -20.95
CA PHE A 52 1.16 4.80 -21.49
C PHE A 52 -0.24 4.33 -21.89
N ASN A 53 -1.23 4.51 -21.01
CA ASN A 53 -2.60 4.10 -21.27
C ASN A 53 -3.27 4.93 -22.40
N ASP A 54 -2.99 6.25 -22.46
CA ASP A 54 -3.53 7.13 -23.51
C ASP A 54 -3.01 6.74 -24.89
N GLY A 55 -1.73 6.39 -24.99
CA GLY A 55 -1.11 5.95 -26.24
C GLY A 55 -1.37 4.49 -26.62
N ARG A 56 -1.77 3.64 -25.66
CA ARG A 56 -1.92 2.18 -25.80
C ARG A 56 -3.12 1.67 -24.99
N THR A 57 -4.27 2.22 -25.29
CA THR A 57 -5.53 1.88 -24.60
C THR A 57 -5.81 0.37 -24.69
N GLY A 58 -6.01 -0.28 -23.54
CA GLY A 58 -6.32 -1.69 -23.45
C GLY A 58 -5.10 -2.61 -23.23
N ASP A 59 -3.87 -2.08 -23.25
CA ASP A 59 -2.66 -2.88 -23.00
C ASP A 59 -2.38 -3.09 -21.48
N ILE A 60 -3.02 -2.31 -20.62
CA ILE A 60 -2.96 -2.49 -19.17
C ILE A 60 -4.28 -3.09 -18.70
N GLU A 61 -4.21 -4.23 -18.03
CA GLU A 61 -5.36 -4.90 -17.45
C GLU A 61 -5.17 -5.15 -15.95
N PHE A 62 -6.28 -5.14 -15.22
CA PHE A 62 -6.28 -5.52 -13.81
C PHE A 62 -6.10 -7.03 -13.67
N HIS A 63 -5.04 -7.46 -12.98
CA HIS A 63 -4.63 -8.85 -12.96
C HIS A 63 -5.68 -9.76 -12.26
N PRO A 64 -6.07 -10.90 -12.87
CA PRO A 64 -7.09 -11.78 -12.32
C PRO A 64 -6.82 -12.27 -10.89
N THR A 65 -5.55 -12.53 -10.55
CA THR A 65 -5.17 -12.96 -9.18
C THR A 65 -5.47 -11.90 -8.15
N LEU A 66 -5.13 -10.62 -8.41
CA LEU A 66 -5.44 -9.54 -7.50
C LEU A 66 -6.96 -9.34 -7.37
N ARG A 67 -7.70 -9.44 -8.49
CA ARG A 67 -9.16 -9.42 -8.49
C ARG A 67 -9.74 -10.53 -7.61
N ALA A 68 -9.27 -11.77 -7.76
CA ALA A 68 -9.74 -12.90 -6.97
C ALA A 68 -9.43 -12.73 -5.48
N LEU A 69 -8.23 -12.23 -5.14
CA LEU A 69 -7.83 -11.93 -3.76
C LEU A 69 -8.75 -10.88 -3.12
N MET A 70 -8.95 -9.75 -3.80
CA MET A 70 -9.83 -8.67 -3.29
C MET A 70 -11.29 -9.12 -3.18
N THR A 71 -11.77 -9.92 -4.15
CA THR A 71 -13.11 -10.51 -4.08
C THR A 71 -13.24 -11.46 -2.88
N GLY A 72 -12.24 -12.31 -2.64
CA GLY A 72 -12.21 -13.24 -1.50
C GLY A 72 -12.22 -12.53 -0.14
N LEU A 73 -11.63 -11.34 -0.08
CA LEU A 73 -11.63 -10.47 1.11
C LEU A 73 -12.82 -9.52 1.16
N ASN A 74 -13.76 -9.62 0.22
CA ASN A 74 -14.90 -8.72 0.09
C ASN A 74 -14.50 -7.23 0.06
N ASP A 75 -13.38 -6.92 -0.59
CA ASP A 75 -12.84 -5.58 -0.81
C ASP A 75 -13.48 -4.94 -2.06
N THR A 76 -14.80 -4.79 -1.98
CA THR A 76 -15.61 -4.39 -3.14
C THR A 76 -15.40 -2.94 -3.53
N ASP A 77 -15.11 -2.07 -2.57
CA ASP A 77 -15.03 -0.62 -2.81
C ASP A 77 -13.74 -0.24 -3.53
N ARG A 78 -12.57 -0.72 -3.06
CA ARG A 78 -11.31 -0.52 -3.80
C ARG A 78 -11.33 -1.25 -5.15
N LEU A 79 -11.90 -2.47 -5.19
CA LEU A 79 -12.02 -3.22 -6.44
C LEU A 79 -12.86 -2.46 -7.47
N ALA A 80 -13.98 -1.87 -7.08
CA ALA A 80 -14.80 -1.06 -7.96
C ALA A 80 -14.08 0.19 -8.49
N LYS A 81 -13.11 0.73 -7.73
CA LYS A 81 -12.26 1.85 -8.18
C LYS A 81 -11.14 1.43 -9.12
N TRP A 82 -10.55 0.26 -8.93
CA TRP A 82 -9.35 -0.18 -9.62
C TRP A 82 -9.61 -1.10 -10.80
N ASP A 83 -10.62 -1.98 -10.71
CA ASP A 83 -11.01 -2.91 -11.78
C ASP A 83 -11.96 -2.25 -12.77
N GLN A 84 -11.63 -1.03 -13.16
CA GLN A 84 -12.29 -0.37 -14.28
C GLN A 84 -11.39 -0.53 -15.50
N THR A 85 -12.00 -0.72 -16.67
CA THR A 85 -11.29 -0.53 -17.94
C THR A 85 -10.56 0.80 -17.83
N PHE A 86 -9.23 0.79 -17.92
CA PHE A 86 -8.31 1.89 -17.62
C PHE A 86 -8.73 3.20 -18.31
N ILE A 87 -9.70 3.87 -17.72
CA ILE A 87 -10.33 5.06 -18.21
C ILE A 87 -9.86 6.23 -17.33
N THR A 88 -10.07 7.41 -17.81
CA THR A 88 -9.79 8.71 -17.17
C THR A 88 -10.29 8.86 -15.73
N SER A 89 -11.18 8.00 -15.24
CA SER A 89 -11.70 7.97 -13.88
C SER A 89 -10.87 7.14 -12.88
N HIS A 90 -9.94 6.30 -13.36
CA HIS A 90 -9.10 5.50 -12.47
C HIS A 90 -8.19 6.41 -11.62
N PRO A 91 -8.11 6.24 -10.28
CA PRO A 91 -7.36 7.14 -9.39
C PRO A 91 -5.91 7.41 -9.82
N TYR A 92 -5.24 6.36 -10.31
CA TYR A 92 -3.83 6.43 -10.72
C TYR A 92 -3.61 6.74 -12.22
N MET A 93 -4.69 6.83 -13.02
CA MET A 93 -4.63 7.08 -14.47
C MET A 93 -5.03 8.51 -14.81
N LYS A 94 -4.60 9.47 -14.01
CA LYS A 94 -4.82 10.90 -14.26
C LYS A 94 -3.54 11.52 -14.84
N PRO A 95 -3.63 12.47 -15.78
CA PRO A 95 -2.44 13.09 -16.37
C PRO A 95 -1.58 13.83 -15.35
N ASN A 96 -2.19 14.34 -14.29
CA ASN A 96 -1.54 15.05 -13.18
C ASN A 96 -1.43 14.21 -11.90
N TYR A 97 -1.46 12.88 -12.02
CA TYR A 97 -1.27 11.99 -10.87
C TYR A 97 0.13 12.16 -10.29
N ASP A 98 0.21 12.34 -8.97
CA ASP A 98 1.48 12.40 -8.25
C ASP A 98 2.11 11.00 -8.19
N GLN A 99 3.24 10.80 -8.86
CA GLN A 99 3.98 9.53 -8.79
C GLN A 99 4.61 9.39 -7.42
N VAL A 100 4.04 8.54 -6.59
CA VAL A 100 4.56 8.26 -5.25
C VAL A 100 5.67 7.21 -5.36
N TYR A 101 6.85 7.52 -4.82
CA TYR A 101 8.01 6.61 -4.75
C TYR A 101 8.05 5.82 -3.46
N ILE A 102 7.77 6.49 -2.33
CA ILE A 102 7.58 5.86 -1.02
C ILE A 102 6.38 6.55 -0.37
N SER A 103 5.45 5.77 0.12
CA SER A 103 4.21 6.28 0.70
C SER A 103 4.15 6.08 2.22
N TYR A 104 3.33 6.89 2.89
CA TYR A 104 2.97 6.68 4.29
C TYR A 104 2.36 5.30 4.52
N ARG A 105 1.47 4.83 3.61
CA ARG A 105 0.88 3.49 3.71
C ARG A 105 1.93 2.39 3.70
N GLU A 106 2.96 2.49 2.86
CA GLU A 106 4.07 1.55 2.83
C GLU A 106 4.83 1.55 4.16
N ILE A 107 5.12 2.73 4.71
CA ILE A 107 5.80 2.86 5.99
C ILE A 107 5.00 2.23 7.12
N GLN A 108 3.68 2.39 7.13
CA GLN A 108 2.82 1.76 8.13
C GLN A 108 2.87 0.23 8.03
N PHE A 109 2.84 -0.33 6.83
CA PHE A 109 3.01 -1.78 6.66
C PHE A 109 4.42 -2.27 6.99
N ILE A 110 5.47 -1.49 6.75
CA ILE A 110 6.83 -1.81 7.21
C ILE A 110 6.86 -1.86 8.75
N ILE A 111 6.26 -0.90 9.44
CA ILE A 111 6.17 -0.90 10.91
C ILE A 111 5.44 -2.15 11.40
N ALA A 112 4.28 -2.46 10.82
CA ALA A 112 3.48 -3.63 11.20
C ALA A 112 4.27 -4.93 10.98
N GLU A 113 4.88 -5.12 9.82
CA GLU A 113 5.69 -6.29 9.49
C GLU A 113 6.91 -6.45 10.42
N CYS A 114 7.63 -5.35 10.67
CA CYS A 114 8.77 -5.38 11.59
C CYS A 114 8.36 -5.75 13.01
N LEU A 115 7.24 -5.21 13.51
CA LEU A 115 6.73 -5.53 14.85
C LEU A 115 6.30 -6.99 14.94
N SER A 116 5.67 -7.55 13.91
CA SER A 116 5.34 -8.97 13.83
C SER A 116 6.60 -9.84 13.92
N ARG A 117 7.58 -9.58 13.07
CA ARG A 117 8.82 -10.38 12.98
C ARG A 117 9.76 -10.25 14.17
N THR A 118 9.64 -9.17 14.96
CA THR A 118 10.49 -8.93 16.14
C THR A 118 9.76 -9.20 17.45
N ASN A 119 8.55 -9.77 17.42
CA ASN A 119 7.68 -9.96 18.57
C ASN A 119 7.48 -8.65 19.36
N GLY A 120 7.26 -7.55 18.64
CA GLY A 120 7.05 -6.23 19.19
C GLY A 120 5.65 -6.03 19.78
N SER A 121 5.29 -4.78 20.07
CA SER A 121 3.99 -4.45 20.63
C SER A 121 2.83 -4.81 19.69
N ALA A 122 1.94 -5.70 20.13
CA ALA A 122 0.75 -6.10 19.37
C ALA A 122 -0.16 -4.89 19.06
N SER A 123 -0.34 -4.00 20.02
CA SER A 123 -1.18 -2.80 19.83
C SER A 123 -0.59 -1.81 18.83
N GLU A 124 0.74 -1.62 18.84
CA GLU A 124 1.40 -0.78 17.83
C GLU A 124 1.32 -1.42 16.44
N MET A 125 1.49 -2.72 16.36
CA MET A 125 1.39 -3.49 15.12
C MET A 125 -0.01 -3.39 14.51
N GLU A 126 -1.05 -3.61 15.31
CA GLU A 126 -2.45 -3.45 14.90
C GLU A 126 -2.73 -2.03 14.41
N THR A 127 -2.27 -1.02 15.16
CA THR A 127 -2.41 0.38 14.77
C THR A 127 -1.74 0.66 13.43
N ALA A 128 -0.53 0.21 13.23
CA ALA A 128 0.19 0.41 11.97
C ALA A 128 -0.47 -0.32 10.80
N TYR A 129 -0.93 -1.55 11.01
CA TYR A 129 -1.68 -2.32 10.02
C TYR A 129 -2.95 -1.59 9.57
N LEU A 130 -3.77 -1.12 10.52
CA LEU A 130 -5.01 -0.39 10.23
C LEU A 130 -4.72 0.95 9.54
N ASN A 131 -3.72 1.70 9.97
CA ASN A 131 -3.30 2.94 9.33
C ASN A 131 -2.85 2.73 7.87
N GLY A 132 -2.18 1.62 7.59
CA GLY A 132 -1.77 1.26 6.23
C GLY A 132 -2.98 1.02 5.31
N ILE A 133 -4.01 0.32 5.81
CA ILE A 133 -5.25 0.09 5.09
C ILE A 133 -6.01 1.41 4.89
N GLU A 134 -6.18 2.21 5.95
CA GLU A 134 -6.88 3.50 5.89
C GLU A 134 -6.25 4.43 4.84
N ALA A 135 -4.92 4.52 4.84
CA ALA A 135 -4.20 5.31 3.85
C ALA A 135 -4.45 4.81 2.42
N SER A 136 -4.55 3.49 2.21
CA SER A 136 -4.88 2.91 0.90
C SER A 136 -6.30 3.25 0.44
N PHE A 137 -7.28 3.24 1.35
CA PHE A 137 -8.65 3.67 1.05
C PHE A 137 -8.68 5.15 0.65
N THR A 138 -8.05 5.99 1.44
CA THR A 138 -7.99 7.44 1.16
C THR A 138 -7.27 7.76 -0.16
N ASP A 139 -6.18 7.04 -0.46
CA ASP A 139 -5.47 7.18 -1.75
C ASP A 139 -6.31 6.70 -2.95
N SER A 140 -7.35 5.92 -2.70
CA SER A 140 -8.32 5.44 -3.69
C SER A 140 -9.56 6.33 -3.82
N ASP A 141 -9.54 7.53 -3.25
CA ASP A 141 -10.70 8.43 -3.18
C ASP A 141 -11.92 7.76 -2.48
N LEU A 142 -11.68 6.97 -1.42
CA LEU A 142 -12.68 6.34 -0.57
C LEU A 142 -12.67 6.96 0.82
N GLY A 143 -13.83 6.96 1.49
CA GLY A 143 -14.02 7.60 2.78
C GLY A 143 -13.91 6.65 3.97
N ASN A 144 -14.14 7.21 5.16
CA ASN A 144 -14.09 6.46 6.42
C ASN A 144 -15.21 5.40 6.53
N ALA A 145 -16.34 5.57 5.85
CA ALA A 145 -17.43 4.61 5.90
C ALA A 145 -17.05 3.29 5.22
N GLU A 146 -16.45 3.35 4.02
CA GLU A 146 -15.98 2.20 3.27
C GLU A 146 -14.82 1.52 4.00
N TYR A 147 -13.86 2.29 4.51
CA TYR A 147 -12.77 1.79 5.32
C TYR A 147 -13.28 1.04 6.57
N SER A 148 -14.16 1.66 7.35
CA SER A 148 -14.69 1.06 8.58
C SER A 148 -15.48 -0.21 8.31
N SER A 149 -16.26 -0.24 7.23
CA SER A 149 -16.98 -1.44 6.78
C SER A 149 -15.98 -2.57 6.44
N TYR A 150 -14.90 -2.25 5.72
CA TYR A 150 -13.91 -3.23 5.31
C TYR A 150 -13.15 -3.83 6.49
N VAL A 151 -12.62 -3.00 7.39
CA VAL A 151 -11.80 -3.48 8.52
C VAL A 151 -12.60 -4.14 9.64
N SER A 152 -13.93 -3.99 9.65
CA SER A 152 -14.81 -4.70 10.60
C SER A 152 -14.99 -6.19 10.26
N GLN A 153 -14.63 -6.61 9.05
CA GLN A 153 -14.77 -7.99 8.61
C GLN A 153 -13.77 -8.91 9.33
N SER A 154 -14.20 -10.10 9.74
CA SER A 154 -13.36 -11.06 10.46
C SER A 154 -12.12 -11.50 9.68
N ALA A 155 -12.17 -11.47 8.34
CA ALA A 155 -11.05 -11.78 7.47
C ALA A 155 -10.01 -10.65 7.34
N VAL A 156 -10.28 -9.48 7.90
CA VAL A 156 -9.42 -8.29 7.81
C VAL A 156 -9.07 -7.76 9.20
N ASN A 157 -9.99 -7.87 10.15
CA ASN A 157 -9.82 -7.37 11.51
C ASN A 157 -8.68 -8.12 12.23
N PRO A 158 -7.65 -7.44 12.71
CA PRO A 158 -6.51 -8.08 13.38
C PRO A 158 -6.87 -8.79 14.69
N GLY A 159 -7.99 -8.42 15.34
CA GLY A 159 -8.55 -9.13 16.49
C GLY A 159 -9.33 -10.39 16.14
N GLY A 160 -9.48 -10.73 14.88
CA GLY A 160 -10.12 -11.96 14.41
C GLY A 160 -9.29 -13.20 14.76
N ALA A 161 -9.86 -14.13 15.48
CA ALA A 161 -9.22 -15.14 16.33
C ALA A 161 -8.44 -16.27 15.62
N SER A 162 -8.12 -16.19 14.32
CA SER A 162 -7.57 -17.37 13.61
C SER A 162 -6.58 -17.04 12.49
N LEU A 163 -6.05 -15.84 12.45
CA LEU A 163 -5.29 -15.39 11.30
C LEU A 163 -3.80 -15.35 11.63
N ASP A 164 -2.98 -15.96 10.79
CA ASP A 164 -1.56 -15.65 10.79
C ASP A 164 -1.42 -14.15 10.46
N LEU A 165 -1.10 -13.36 11.48
CA LEU A 165 -1.11 -11.92 11.39
C LEU A 165 -0.05 -11.41 10.42
N GLU A 166 1.05 -12.16 10.24
CA GLU A 166 2.07 -11.83 9.25
C GLU A 166 1.52 -11.96 7.83
N ASP A 167 0.84 -13.06 7.51
CA ASP A 167 0.19 -13.27 6.21
C ASP A 167 -0.84 -12.19 5.92
N HIS A 168 -1.58 -11.74 6.96
CA HIS A 168 -2.52 -10.62 6.83
C HIS A 168 -1.84 -9.30 6.50
N ILE A 169 -0.76 -8.98 7.21
CA ILE A 169 0.02 -7.76 6.97
C ILE A 169 0.55 -7.77 5.54
N LEU A 170 1.14 -8.89 5.10
CA LEU A 170 1.68 -9.02 3.75
C LEU A 170 0.59 -8.95 2.68
N THR A 171 -0.55 -9.61 2.90
CA THR A 171 -1.70 -9.57 1.99
C THR A 171 -2.25 -8.16 1.84
N GLN A 172 -2.49 -7.46 2.94
CA GLN A 172 -3.00 -6.09 2.90
C GLN A 172 -1.97 -5.11 2.33
N LYS A 173 -0.69 -5.31 2.62
CA LYS A 173 0.41 -4.55 2.00
C LYS A 173 0.42 -4.77 0.49
N TYR A 174 0.32 -6.02 0.02
CA TYR A 174 0.27 -6.35 -1.40
C TYR A 174 -0.86 -5.62 -2.11
N ILE A 175 -2.07 -5.64 -1.55
CA ILE A 175 -3.21 -4.91 -2.10
C ILE A 175 -2.95 -3.39 -2.08
N ALA A 176 -2.58 -2.84 -0.92
CA ALA A 176 -2.37 -1.41 -0.74
C ALA A 176 -1.27 -0.84 -1.65
N MET A 177 -0.26 -1.64 -1.97
CA MET A 177 0.88 -1.24 -2.82
C MET A 177 0.62 -1.45 -4.32
N PHE A 178 -0.65 -1.60 -4.73
CA PHE A 178 -1.03 -1.71 -6.13
C PHE A 178 -0.31 -0.67 -7.01
N ILE A 179 0.24 -1.11 -8.15
CA ILE A 179 1.09 -0.37 -9.09
C ILE A 179 2.42 0.19 -8.54
N GLN A 180 2.82 -0.20 -7.33
CA GLN A 180 4.12 0.19 -6.78
C GLN A 180 5.16 -0.90 -7.08
N PRO A 181 6.35 -0.55 -7.61
CA PRO A 181 7.39 -1.55 -7.95
C PRO A 181 7.88 -2.34 -6.72
N GLU A 182 7.78 -1.78 -5.52
CA GLU A 182 8.23 -2.41 -4.28
C GLU A 182 7.48 -3.71 -3.96
N VAL A 183 6.26 -3.87 -4.44
CA VAL A 183 5.48 -5.12 -4.35
C VAL A 183 6.29 -6.32 -4.85
N PHE A 184 7.03 -6.16 -5.95
CA PHE A 184 7.84 -7.24 -6.50
C PHE A 184 8.98 -7.65 -5.56
N ASN A 185 9.60 -6.69 -4.88
CA ASN A 185 10.63 -6.96 -3.88
C ASN A 185 10.05 -7.67 -2.65
N ASP A 186 8.88 -7.25 -2.21
CA ASP A 186 8.17 -7.89 -1.09
C ASP A 186 7.80 -9.35 -1.41
N LEU A 187 7.28 -9.63 -2.62
CA LEU A 187 6.98 -10.99 -3.07
C LEU A 187 8.22 -11.89 -3.05
N ARG A 188 9.35 -11.39 -3.56
CA ARG A 188 10.61 -12.15 -3.59
C ARG A 188 11.22 -12.36 -2.21
N ARG A 189 11.07 -11.40 -1.31
CA ARG A 189 11.64 -11.46 0.04
C ARG A 189 10.88 -12.42 0.94
N ASN A 190 9.60 -12.58 0.72
CA ASN A 190 8.70 -13.38 1.57
C ASN A 190 8.34 -14.74 0.98
N ASP A 191 8.87 -15.09 -0.19
CA ASP A 191 8.55 -16.35 -0.90
C ASP A 191 7.03 -16.58 -1.08
N PHE A 192 6.32 -15.50 -1.44
CA PHE A 192 4.87 -15.35 -1.40
C PHE A 192 4.22 -15.72 -2.76
#